data_3108750dc4f1b1b0d252a5a5a8723dfe
#
_entry.id   3108750dc4f1b1b0d252a5a5a8723dfe
#
_cell.length_a   1.000
_cell.length_b   1.000
_cell.length_c   1.000
_cell.angle_alpha   90.00
_cell.angle_beta   90.00
_cell.angle_gamma   90.00
#
_symmetry.space_group_name_H-M   'P 1'
#
loop_
_entity.id
_entity.type
_entity.pdbx_description
1 polymer ?
#
loop_
_entity_poly.entity_id
_entity_poly.type
_entity_poly.pdbx_seq_one_letter_code
_entity_poly.pdbx_strand_id
1 'polypeptide(L)'
;MTTEKFKILSEYIKDMSSETPNIQTYLFVKDSISKYHLNIEITSEALKNKVIEVNTSLKFLDKDSSEKKATFEMTYSSVIKIEDEIKDKKILQKIILCDVQNKIYPKLEKAFLNMLTNSGYPDIAF
;
A
#
# COMPACT_ATOMS: atom_id res chain seq x y z
N MET A 1 5.98 -24.12 -16.51
CA MET A 1 6.11 -24.04 -15.04
C MET A 1 7.02 -22.88 -14.66
N THR A 2 6.46 -21.89 -14.01
CA THR A 2 7.25 -20.75 -13.53
C THR A 2 7.83 -21.08 -12.16
N THR A 3 9.14 -21.11 -12.07
CA THR A 3 9.80 -21.20 -10.77
C THR A 3 9.77 -19.83 -10.12
N GLU A 4 9.01 -19.70 -9.08
CA GLU A 4 9.02 -18.48 -8.30
C GLU A 4 10.32 -18.39 -7.51
N LYS A 5 10.94 -17.22 -7.53
CA LYS A 5 12.19 -16.97 -6.82
C LYS A 5 11.99 -16.60 -5.36
N PHE A 6 10.74 -16.53 -4.94
CA PHE A 6 10.40 -16.20 -3.56
C PHE A 6 9.09 -16.87 -3.18
N LYS A 7 8.84 -16.92 -1.87
CA LYS A 7 7.61 -17.46 -1.32
C LYS A 7 7.06 -16.47 -0.30
N ILE A 8 5.78 -16.17 -0.39
CA ILE A 8 5.12 -15.32 0.60
C ILE A 8 4.77 -16.19 1.81
N LEU A 9 5.33 -15.84 2.95
CA LEU A 9 5.09 -16.58 4.19
C LEU A 9 3.91 -16.01 4.96
N SER A 10 3.71 -14.69 4.89
CA SER A 10 2.69 -14.03 5.66
C SER A 10 2.36 -12.67 5.04
N GLU A 11 1.13 -12.23 5.22
CA GLU A 11 0.68 -10.90 4.77
C GLU A 11 -0.23 -10.33 5.86
N TYR A 12 -0.09 -9.05 6.12
CA TYR A 12 -0.96 -8.38 7.09
C TYR A 12 -0.99 -6.87 6.88
N ILE A 13 -2.05 -6.23 7.37
CA ILE A 13 -2.12 -4.78 7.39
C ILE A 13 -1.33 -4.30 8.61
N LYS A 14 -0.23 -3.60 8.36
CA LYS A 14 0.66 -3.13 9.40
C LYS A 14 0.18 -1.83 10.03
N ASP A 15 -0.41 -0.97 9.21
CA ASP A 15 -0.94 0.30 9.67
C ASP A 15 -2.08 0.73 8.77
N MET A 16 -3.09 1.37 9.36
CA MET A 16 -4.26 1.82 8.63
C MET A 16 -4.81 3.05 9.33
N SER A 17 -4.97 4.13 8.58
CA SER A 17 -5.42 5.40 9.13
C SER A 17 -6.35 6.10 8.17
N SER A 18 -7.48 6.56 8.68
CA SER A 18 -8.43 7.39 7.96
C SER A 18 -8.91 8.47 8.90
N GLU A 19 -8.64 9.72 8.55
CA GLU A 19 -9.03 10.86 9.37
C GLU A 19 -9.82 11.87 8.56
N THR A 20 -11.04 12.16 9.02
CA THR A 20 -11.85 13.28 8.55
C THR A 20 -12.27 14.05 9.80
N PRO A 21 -11.64 15.18 10.10
CA PRO A 21 -11.78 15.82 11.42
C PRO A 21 -13.17 16.29 11.79
N ASN A 22 -13.98 16.73 10.82
CA ASN A 22 -15.29 17.29 11.10
C ASN A 22 -16.17 17.26 9.85
N ILE A 23 -17.45 17.62 10.03
CA ILE A 23 -18.41 17.57 8.93
C ILE A 23 -18.09 18.59 7.82
N GLN A 24 -17.56 19.73 8.15
CA GLN A 24 -17.20 20.73 7.13
C GLN A 24 -16.09 20.19 6.23
N THR A 25 -15.09 19.54 6.82
CA THR A 25 -14.03 18.90 6.06
C THR A 25 -14.57 17.74 5.22
N TYR A 26 -15.46 16.93 5.77
CA TYR A 26 -16.07 15.83 5.02
C TYR A 26 -16.78 16.33 3.76
N LEU A 27 -17.61 17.36 3.89
CA LEU A 27 -18.35 17.90 2.75
C LEU A 27 -17.41 18.50 1.70
N PHE A 28 -16.39 19.22 2.15
CA PHE A 28 -15.40 19.79 1.23
C PHE A 28 -14.63 18.70 0.49
N VAL A 29 -14.15 17.69 1.19
CA VAL A 29 -13.37 16.60 0.60
C VAL A 29 -14.22 15.78 -0.36
N LYS A 30 -15.47 15.51 -0.01
CA LYS A 30 -16.39 14.78 -0.87
C LYS A 30 -16.52 15.44 -2.23
N ASP A 31 -16.62 16.77 -2.27
CA ASP A 31 -16.73 17.51 -3.52
C ASP A 31 -15.40 17.64 -4.27
N SER A 32 -14.27 17.56 -3.56
CA SER A 32 -12.95 17.74 -4.14
C SER A 32 -12.11 16.46 -4.22
N ILE A 33 -12.73 15.32 -4.02
CA ILE A 33 -12.01 14.03 -3.97
C ILE A 33 -11.26 13.71 -5.26
N SER A 34 -11.71 14.27 -6.39
CA SER A 34 -11.03 14.10 -7.68
C SER A 34 -9.64 14.75 -7.73
N LYS A 35 -9.35 15.66 -6.81
CA LYS A 35 -8.03 16.28 -6.68
C LYS A 35 -7.06 15.45 -5.87
N TYR A 36 -7.53 14.41 -5.24
CA TYR A 36 -6.69 13.51 -4.45
C TYR A 36 -5.86 12.63 -5.36
N HIS A 37 -4.64 12.36 -4.92
CA HIS A 37 -3.68 11.53 -5.64
C HIS A 37 -3.23 10.38 -4.78
N LEU A 38 -3.06 9.23 -5.40
CA LEU A 38 -2.55 8.04 -4.75
C LEU A 38 -1.03 7.99 -4.89
N ASN A 39 -0.33 7.97 -3.76
CA ASN A 39 1.12 7.77 -3.71
C ASN A 39 1.42 6.38 -3.19
N ILE A 40 2.34 5.69 -3.83
CA ILE A 40 2.76 4.35 -3.45
C ILE A 40 4.23 4.41 -3.05
N GLU A 41 4.53 3.88 -1.88
CA GLU A 41 5.90 3.78 -1.39
C GLU A 41 6.18 2.35 -0.97
N ILE A 42 7.31 1.81 -1.42
CA ILE A 42 7.70 0.44 -1.13
C ILE A 42 9.04 0.45 -0.42
N THR A 43 9.08 -0.13 0.76
CA THR A 43 10.32 -0.30 1.53
C THR A 43 10.49 -1.76 1.88
N SER A 44 11.70 -2.15 2.22
CA SER A 44 11.98 -3.52 2.60
C SER A 44 13.01 -3.55 3.73
N GLU A 45 12.91 -4.60 4.54
CA GLU A 45 13.84 -4.83 5.64
C GLU A 45 14.23 -6.30 5.64
N ALA A 46 15.55 -6.55 5.60
CA ALA A 46 16.07 -7.89 5.64
C ALA A 46 16.00 -8.43 7.07
N LEU A 47 15.45 -9.62 7.19
CA LEU A 47 15.37 -10.35 8.45
C LEU A 47 16.33 -11.54 8.38
N LYS A 48 16.30 -12.41 9.38
CA LYS A 48 17.16 -13.59 9.41
C LYS A 48 16.66 -14.67 8.43
N ASN A 49 17.56 -15.56 8.00
CA ASN A 49 17.23 -16.76 7.22
C ASN A 49 16.63 -16.46 5.85
N LYS A 50 17.15 -15.42 5.15
CA LYS A 50 16.70 -15.03 3.81
C LYS A 50 15.25 -14.59 3.77
N VAL A 51 14.74 -14.12 4.89
CA VAL A 51 13.40 -13.57 5.00
C VAL A 51 13.49 -12.07 4.88
N ILE A 52 12.55 -11.48 4.14
CA ILE A 52 12.49 -10.04 3.93
C ILE A 52 11.07 -9.58 4.21
N GLU A 53 10.94 -8.50 4.98
CA GLU A 53 9.66 -7.82 5.14
C GLU A 53 9.56 -6.74 4.06
N VAL A 54 8.52 -6.81 3.25
CA VAL A 54 8.24 -5.81 2.21
C VAL A 54 7.03 -5.02 2.65
N ASN A 55 7.21 -3.71 2.81
CA ASN A 55 6.14 -2.82 3.24
C ASN A 55 5.70 -1.95 2.06
N THR A 56 4.43 -2.06 1.70
CA THR A 56 3.84 -1.28 0.62
C THR A 56 2.82 -0.33 1.24
N SER A 57 3.07 0.96 1.11
CA SER A 57 2.24 2.00 1.70
C SER A 57 1.49 2.74 0.61
N LEU A 58 0.18 2.92 0.82
CA LEU A 58 -0.66 3.76 0.01
C LEU A 58 -1.03 5.00 0.81
N LYS A 59 -0.86 6.17 0.19
CA LYS A 59 -1.28 7.45 0.76
C LYS A 59 -2.15 8.15 -0.26
N PHE A 60 -3.35 8.48 0.13
CA PHE A 60 -4.30 9.17 -0.73
C PHE A 60 -4.51 10.56 -0.14
N LEU A 61 -4.05 11.57 -0.86
CA LEU A 61 -4.01 12.93 -0.33
C LEU A 61 -4.11 13.97 -1.43
N ASP A 62 -4.55 15.17 -1.03
CA ASP A 62 -4.58 16.36 -1.88
C ASP A 62 -3.41 17.24 -1.45
N LYS A 63 -2.44 17.42 -2.35
CA LYS A 63 -1.25 18.22 -2.06
C LYS A 63 -1.53 19.73 -2.02
N ASP A 64 -2.57 20.16 -2.68
CA ASP A 64 -2.87 21.58 -2.84
C ASP A 64 -3.77 22.15 -1.75
N SER A 65 -4.44 21.30 -0.99
CA SER A 65 -5.33 21.73 0.06
C SER A 65 -4.55 22.12 1.31
N SER A 66 -4.75 23.34 1.80
CA SER A 66 -4.03 23.82 2.98
C SER A 66 -4.80 23.63 4.28
N GLU A 67 -6.12 23.69 4.28
CA GLU A 67 -6.89 23.78 5.51
C GLU A 67 -7.84 22.62 5.80
N LYS A 68 -8.57 22.15 4.79
CA LYS A 68 -9.58 21.11 5.01
C LYS A 68 -9.15 19.82 4.37
N LYS A 69 -8.47 18.97 5.15
CA LYS A 69 -7.91 17.72 4.65
C LYS A 69 -8.44 16.52 5.40
N ALA A 70 -8.89 15.55 4.63
CA ALA A 70 -8.97 14.18 5.09
C ALA A 70 -7.68 13.46 4.68
N THR A 71 -7.20 12.57 5.50
CA THR A 71 -5.98 11.81 5.22
C THR A 71 -6.26 10.32 5.28
N PHE A 72 -5.70 9.58 4.32
CA PHE A 72 -5.91 8.14 4.21
C PHE A 72 -4.58 7.47 3.95
N GLU A 73 -4.20 6.54 4.80
CA GLU A 73 -2.96 5.80 4.67
C GLU A 73 -3.19 4.34 5.02
N MET A 74 -2.47 3.46 4.32
CA MET A 74 -2.45 2.05 4.66
C MET A 74 -1.08 1.49 4.32
N THR A 75 -0.47 0.77 5.25
CA THR A 75 0.76 0.03 5.02
C THR A 75 0.45 -1.46 5.09
N TYR A 76 0.73 -2.15 4.02
CA TYR A 76 0.54 -3.59 3.89
C TYR A 76 1.90 -4.26 3.92
N SER A 77 2.07 -5.22 4.80
CA SER A 77 3.33 -5.92 4.96
C SER A 77 3.24 -7.33 4.37
N SER A 78 4.25 -7.69 3.61
CA SER A 78 4.41 -9.03 3.04
C SER A 78 5.74 -9.57 3.52
N VAL A 79 5.70 -10.72 4.18
CA VAL A 79 6.91 -11.38 4.65
C VAL A 79 7.23 -12.48 3.65
N ILE A 80 8.38 -12.34 2.99
CA ILE A 80 8.76 -13.26 1.91
C ILE A 80 10.05 -13.99 2.27
N LYS A 81 10.20 -15.19 1.74
CA LYS A 81 11.44 -15.94 1.81
C LYS A 81 12.04 -16.04 0.42
N ILE A 82 13.30 -15.69 0.31
CA ILE A 82 14.04 -15.69 -0.96
C ILE A 82 14.69 -17.05 -1.17
N GLU A 83 14.66 -17.54 -2.40
CA GLU A 83 15.38 -18.76 -2.78
C GLU A 83 16.89 -18.58 -2.64
N ASP A 84 17.60 -19.66 -2.39
CA ASP A 84 19.00 -19.65 -2.00
C ASP A 84 19.98 -19.00 -2.98
N GLU A 85 19.65 -19.01 -4.25
CA GLU A 85 20.59 -18.65 -5.30
C GLU A 85 20.59 -17.17 -5.69
N ILE A 86 19.76 -16.36 -5.05
CA ILE A 86 19.62 -14.95 -5.45
C ILE A 86 20.61 -14.09 -4.66
N LYS A 87 21.70 -13.70 -5.34
CA LYS A 87 22.72 -12.82 -4.76
C LYS A 87 22.79 -11.46 -5.44
N ASP A 88 22.17 -11.33 -6.61
CA ASP A 88 22.18 -10.09 -7.40
C ASP A 88 21.13 -9.12 -6.84
N LYS A 89 21.60 -7.92 -6.49
CA LYS A 89 20.73 -6.87 -5.95
C LYS A 89 19.65 -6.43 -6.93
N LYS A 90 19.95 -6.45 -8.23
CA LYS A 90 18.99 -6.05 -9.26
C LYS A 90 17.82 -7.05 -9.34
N ILE A 91 18.14 -8.34 -9.25
CA ILE A 91 17.12 -9.39 -9.24
C ILE A 91 16.25 -9.26 -7.99
N LEU A 92 16.88 -9.02 -6.85
CA LEU A 92 16.18 -8.86 -5.58
C LEU A 92 15.24 -7.64 -5.62
N GLN A 93 15.71 -6.52 -6.16
CA GLN A 93 14.89 -5.33 -6.31
C GLN A 93 13.69 -5.57 -7.22
N LYS A 94 13.88 -6.30 -8.31
CA LYS A 94 12.77 -6.66 -9.20
C LYS A 94 11.75 -7.51 -8.48
N ILE A 95 12.18 -8.47 -7.69
CA ILE A 95 11.27 -9.29 -6.89
C ILE A 95 10.43 -8.42 -5.96
N ILE A 96 11.09 -7.55 -5.21
CA ILE A 96 10.42 -6.69 -4.21
C ILE A 96 9.49 -5.67 -4.87
N LEU A 97 9.96 -5.02 -5.94
CA LEU A 97 9.23 -3.90 -6.55
C LEU A 97 8.22 -4.33 -7.61
N CYS A 98 8.35 -5.51 -8.18
CA CYS A 98 7.47 -5.97 -9.26
C CYS A 98 6.76 -7.27 -8.91
N ASP A 99 7.50 -8.33 -8.65
CA ASP A 99 6.91 -9.67 -8.52
C ASP A 99 6.04 -9.80 -7.26
N VAL A 100 6.52 -9.29 -6.13
CA VAL A 100 5.75 -9.26 -4.89
C VAL A 100 4.52 -8.37 -5.07
N GLN A 101 4.71 -7.20 -5.66
CA GLN A 101 3.62 -6.24 -5.85
C GLN A 101 2.51 -6.81 -6.73
N ASN A 102 2.87 -7.53 -7.78
CA ASN A 102 1.88 -8.17 -8.65
C ASN A 102 0.97 -9.15 -7.89
N LYS A 103 1.50 -9.76 -6.84
CA LYS A 103 0.73 -10.71 -6.03
C LYS A 103 -0.10 -10.02 -4.94
N ILE A 104 0.45 -8.98 -4.32
CA ILE A 104 -0.21 -8.39 -3.14
C ILE A 104 -1.07 -7.17 -3.48
N TYR A 105 -0.78 -6.46 -4.56
CA TYR A 105 -1.45 -5.20 -4.86
C TYR A 105 -2.97 -5.33 -5.00
N PRO A 106 -3.52 -6.35 -5.66
CA PRO A 106 -4.97 -6.48 -5.74
C PRO A 106 -5.65 -6.59 -4.37
N LYS A 107 -4.99 -7.25 -3.43
CA LYS A 107 -5.49 -7.37 -2.04
C LYS A 107 -5.39 -6.05 -1.30
N LEU A 108 -4.26 -5.37 -1.45
CA LEU A 108 -4.02 -4.07 -0.83
C LEU A 108 -5.01 -3.03 -1.36
N GLU A 109 -5.20 -2.97 -2.68
CA GLU A 109 -6.13 -2.04 -3.30
C GLU A 109 -7.55 -2.26 -2.80
N LYS A 110 -7.97 -3.52 -2.73
CA LYS A 110 -9.31 -3.86 -2.22
C LYS A 110 -9.47 -3.41 -0.77
N ALA A 111 -8.48 -3.67 0.07
CA ALA A 111 -8.53 -3.25 1.47
C ALA A 111 -8.57 -1.74 1.60
N PHE A 112 -7.80 -1.04 0.78
CA PHE A 112 -7.76 0.41 0.80
C PHE A 112 -9.09 1.02 0.35
N LEU A 113 -9.67 0.51 -0.74
CA LEU A 113 -10.97 0.98 -1.23
C LEU A 113 -12.08 0.70 -0.21
N ASN A 114 -12.03 -0.43 0.48
CA ASN A 114 -12.98 -0.72 1.57
C ASN A 114 -12.85 0.30 2.69
N MET A 115 -11.63 0.69 3.04
CA MET A 115 -11.41 1.72 4.05
C MET A 115 -12.01 3.05 3.61
N LEU A 116 -11.80 3.46 2.36
CA LEU A 116 -12.38 4.70 1.83
C LEU A 116 -13.90 4.66 1.83
N THR A 117 -14.48 3.55 1.43
CA THR A 117 -15.94 3.35 1.47
C THR A 117 -16.46 3.52 2.90
N ASN A 118 -15.81 2.85 3.85
CA ASN A 118 -16.22 2.92 5.26
C ASN A 118 -15.99 4.30 5.85
N SER A 119 -15.12 5.09 5.24
CA SER A 119 -14.83 6.46 5.67
C SER A 119 -15.80 7.50 5.07
N GLY A 120 -16.75 7.05 4.25
CA GLY A 120 -17.75 7.93 3.66
C GLY A 120 -17.51 8.30 2.20
N TYR A 121 -16.55 7.65 1.55
CA TYR A 121 -16.18 7.97 0.15
C TYR A 121 -16.27 6.71 -0.71
N PRO A 122 -17.50 6.30 -1.09
CA PRO A 122 -17.71 4.98 -1.72
C PRO A 122 -17.39 4.89 -3.22
N ASP A 123 -17.32 6.03 -3.91
CA ASP A 123 -17.26 6.04 -5.39
C ASP A 123 -15.85 6.24 -5.94
N ILE A 124 -14.84 5.82 -5.18
CA ILE A 124 -13.45 5.99 -5.59
C ILE A 124 -12.96 4.73 -6.30
N ALA A 125 -12.30 4.94 -7.43
CA ALA A 125 -11.63 3.87 -8.18
C ALA A 125 -10.23 4.35 -8.60
N PHE A 126 -9.28 3.44 -8.58
CA PHE A 126 -7.91 3.73 -9.02
C PHE A 126 -7.58 3.07 -10.35
#